data_3762700bf5b573ca88fae0dcd08adacf
#
_entry.id   3762700bf5b573ca88fae0dcd08adacf
#
_cell.length_a   1.000
_cell.length_b   1.000
_cell.length_c   1.000
_cell.angle_alpha   90.00
_cell.angle_beta   90.00
_cell.angle_gamma   90.00
#
_symmetry.space_group_name_H-M   'P 1'
#
loop_
_entity.id
_entity.type
_entity.pdbx_description
1 polymer ?
#
loop_
_entity_poly.entity_id
_entity_poly.type
_entity_poly.pdbx_seq_one_letter_code
_entity_poly.pdbx_strand_id
1 'polypeptide(L)'
;EQYVKFDEFLKKIEEELGQTAIKIAKEVIDKEISTSSNQIAHHLASSLIKELSNVKNIEIRVNPEDSDYLKEQFSKNERVKVSADDAISKGGVVIISDGGNIDATMQTRLEKLKMLVNNE
;
A
#
# COMPACT_ATOMS: atom_id res chain seq x y z
N GLU A 1 4.33 -23.25 37.20
CA GLU A 1 3.03 -22.59 37.03
C GLU A 1 3.14 -21.06 36.95
N GLN A 2 3.91 -20.44 37.90
CA GLN A 2 4.13 -18.99 37.83
C GLN A 2 4.88 -18.57 36.58
N TYR A 3 5.80 -19.39 36.09
CA TYR A 3 6.55 -19.11 34.86
C TYR A 3 5.66 -19.14 33.62
N VAL A 4 4.71 -20.07 33.58
CA VAL A 4 3.77 -20.18 32.48
C VAL A 4 2.86 -18.94 32.42
N LYS A 5 2.38 -18.50 33.57
CA LYS A 5 1.53 -17.28 33.66
C LYS A 5 2.29 -16.03 33.27
N PHE A 6 3.56 -15.95 33.65
CA PHE A 6 4.43 -14.83 33.30
C PHE A 6 4.67 -14.78 31.79
N ASP A 7 4.93 -15.92 31.16
CA ASP A 7 5.12 -16.03 29.73
C ASP A 7 3.85 -15.64 28.96
N GLU A 8 2.69 -16.07 29.43
CA GLU A 8 1.40 -15.70 28.84
C GLU A 8 1.16 -14.20 28.95
N PHE A 9 1.50 -13.61 30.08
CA PHE A 9 1.39 -12.17 30.32
C PHE A 9 2.29 -11.38 29.38
N LEU A 10 3.54 -11.82 29.20
CA LEU A 10 4.47 -11.17 28.26
C LEU A 10 3.98 -11.24 26.82
N LYS A 11 3.47 -12.40 26.39
CA LYS A 11 2.92 -12.55 25.05
C LYS A 11 1.75 -11.62 24.81
N LYS A 12 0.88 -11.49 25.80
CA LYS A 12 -0.27 -10.61 25.71
C LYS A 12 0.15 -9.13 25.57
N ILE A 13 1.18 -8.73 26.34
CA ILE A 13 1.72 -7.38 26.23
C ILE A 13 2.33 -7.15 24.86
N GLU A 14 3.09 -8.11 24.32
CA GLU A 14 3.69 -8.01 23.00
C GLU A 14 2.62 -7.88 21.91
N GLU A 15 1.54 -8.64 22.00
CA GLU A 15 0.42 -8.55 21.07
C GLU A 15 -0.25 -7.19 21.13
N GLU A 16 -0.50 -6.67 22.32
CA GLU A 16 -1.14 -5.37 22.52
C GLU A 16 -0.25 -4.24 22.01
N LEU A 17 1.06 -4.30 22.24
CA LEU A 17 2.01 -3.33 21.73
C LEU A 17 2.09 -3.38 20.23
N GLY A 18 2.10 -4.58 19.63
CA GLY A 18 2.07 -4.74 18.19
C GLY A 18 0.83 -4.14 17.55
N GLN A 19 -0.33 -4.37 18.15
CA GLN A 19 -1.59 -3.80 17.68
C GLN A 19 -1.60 -2.28 17.82
N THR A 20 -1.04 -1.76 18.91
CA THR A 20 -0.93 -0.32 19.12
C THR A 20 -0.01 0.31 18.08
N ALA A 21 1.12 -0.33 17.76
CA ALA A 21 2.04 0.14 16.74
C ALA A 21 1.37 0.20 15.36
N ILE A 22 0.59 -0.82 15.02
CA ILE A 22 -0.16 -0.86 13.75
C ILE A 22 -1.21 0.27 13.71
N LYS A 23 -1.91 0.48 14.81
CA LYS A 23 -2.91 1.53 14.90
C LYS A 23 -2.30 2.91 14.70
N ILE A 24 -1.15 3.17 15.34
CA ILE A 24 -0.43 4.44 15.18
C ILE A 24 0.05 4.60 13.75
N ALA A 25 0.62 3.54 13.16
CA ALA A 25 1.08 3.57 11.78
C ALA A 25 -0.07 3.88 10.83
N LYS A 26 -1.23 3.27 11.04
CA LYS A 26 -2.43 3.55 10.23
C LYS A 26 -2.86 5.00 10.34
N GLU A 27 -2.87 5.55 11.54
CA GLU A 27 -3.25 6.96 11.75
C GLU A 27 -2.29 7.91 11.04
N VAL A 28 -0.99 7.64 11.11
CA VAL A 28 0.04 8.44 10.42
C VAL A 28 -0.15 8.35 8.91
N ILE A 29 -0.35 7.14 8.40
CA ILE A 29 -0.56 6.90 6.96
C ILE A 29 -1.83 7.59 6.48
N ASP A 30 -2.94 7.47 7.21
CA ASP A 30 -4.21 8.10 6.85
C ASP A 30 -4.07 9.62 6.79
N LYS A 31 -3.34 10.22 7.71
CA LYS A 31 -3.09 11.65 7.74
C LYS A 31 -2.25 12.08 6.53
N GLU A 32 -1.20 11.34 6.22
CA GLU A 32 -0.34 11.62 5.06
C GLU A 32 -1.13 11.50 3.75
N ILE A 33 -1.93 10.44 3.62
CA ILE A 33 -2.77 10.22 2.45
C ILE A 33 -3.77 11.35 2.25
N SER A 34 -4.37 11.87 3.33
CA SER A 34 -5.36 12.95 3.22
C SER A 34 -4.76 14.24 2.67
N THR A 35 -3.44 14.43 2.82
CA THR A 35 -2.76 15.65 2.37
C THR A 35 -2.00 15.48 1.05
N SER A 36 -1.56 14.27 0.72
CA SER A 36 -0.64 14.04 -0.41
C SER A 36 -0.90 12.75 -1.16
N SER A 37 -2.15 12.30 -1.24
CA SER A 37 -2.47 11.00 -1.83
C SER A 37 -1.95 10.82 -3.26
N ASN A 38 -2.07 11.86 -4.09
CA ASN A 38 -1.62 11.80 -5.48
C ASN A 38 -0.11 11.62 -5.59
N GLN A 39 0.66 12.26 -4.74
CA GLN A 39 2.13 12.11 -4.73
C GLN A 39 2.54 10.73 -4.22
N ILE A 40 1.84 10.23 -3.21
CA ILE A 40 2.08 8.88 -2.68
C ILE A 40 1.80 7.84 -3.76
N ALA A 41 0.67 7.93 -4.44
CA ALA A 41 0.31 7.02 -5.52
C ALA A 41 1.33 7.08 -6.66
N HIS A 42 1.76 8.28 -7.04
CA HIS A 42 2.75 8.47 -8.08
C HIS A 42 4.11 7.84 -7.72
N HIS A 43 4.58 8.08 -6.51
CA HIS A 43 5.85 7.52 -6.04
C HIS A 43 5.80 6.00 -6.04
N LEU A 44 4.71 5.44 -5.52
CA LEU A 44 4.52 4.00 -5.46
C LEU A 44 4.45 3.38 -6.86
N ALA A 45 3.65 3.97 -7.74
CA ALA A 45 3.51 3.50 -9.12
C ALA A 45 4.86 3.55 -9.85
N SER A 46 5.61 4.63 -9.68
CA SER A 46 6.92 4.78 -10.31
C SER A 46 7.89 3.70 -9.86
N SER A 47 7.89 3.38 -8.57
CA SER A 47 8.75 2.32 -8.03
C SER A 47 8.39 0.95 -8.59
N LEU A 48 7.09 0.65 -8.71
CA LEU A 48 6.62 -0.62 -9.24
C LEU A 48 6.89 -0.77 -10.73
N ILE A 49 6.74 0.31 -11.50
CA ILE A 49 6.99 0.30 -12.94
C ILE A 49 8.46 0.01 -13.25
N LYS A 50 9.38 0.48 -12.41
CA LYS A 50 10.80 0.19 -12.58
C LYS A 50 11.09 -1.31 -12.53
N GLU A 51 10.33 -2.05 -11.72
CA GLU A 51 10.45 -3.50 -11.63
C GLU A 51 9.88 -4.22 -12.85
N LEU A 52 9.04 -3.54 -13.62
CA LEU A 52 8.37 -4.08 -14.80
C LEU A 52 9.00 -3.56 -16.11
N SER A 53 10.31 -3.41 -16.13
CA SER A 53 11.02 -2.81 -17.27
C SER A 53 10.81 -3.54 -18.59
N ASN A 54 10.56 -4.86 -18.55
CA ASN A 54 10.38 -5.68 -19.75
C ASN A 54 8.92 -5.84 -20.19
N VAL A 55 7.99 -5.22 -19.49
CA VAL A 55 6.55 -5.33 -19.77
C VAL A 55 6.13 -4.18 -20.69
N LYS A 56 5.42 -4.51 -21.77
CA LYS A 56 5.04 -3.53 -22.79
C LYS A 56 3.77 -2.75 -22.45
N ASN A 57 2.80 -3.40 -21.85
CA ASN A 57 1.50 -2.80 -21.55
C ASN A 57 1.23 -2.84 -20.06
N ILE A 58 1.14 -1.67 -19.45
CA ILE A 58 0.91 -1.50 -18.02
C ILE A 58 -0.30 -0.60 -17.82
N GLU A 59 -1.28 -1.08 -17.06
CA GLU A 59 -2.39 -0.25 -16.60
C GLU A 59 -2.23 0.03 -15.12
N ILE A 60 -2.24 1.31 -14.74
CA ILE A 60 -2.20 1.75 -13.36
C ILE A 60 -3.60 2.17 -12.97
N ARG A 61 -4.17 1.52 -11.96
CA ARG A 61 -5.47 1.89 -11.41
C ARG A 61 -5.28 2.59 -10.08
N VAL A 62 -5.92 3.74 -9.92
CA VAL A 62 -5.82 4.58 -8.73
C VAL A 62 -7.18 5.17 -8.39
N ASN A 63 -7.28 5.74 -7.18
CA ASN A 63 -8.48 6.46 -6.79
C ASN A 63 -8.77 7.60 -7.78
N PRO A 64 -10.05 7.90 -8.08
CA PRO A 64 -10.39 8.99 -9.00
C PRO A 64 -9.77 10.33 -8.66
N GLU A 65 -9.60 10.65 -7.38
CA GLU A 65 -8.97 11.91 -6.97
C GLU A 65 -7.49 11.96 -7.29
N ASP A 66 -6.83 10.81 -7.44
CA ASP A 66 -5.41 10.74 -7.78
C ASP A 66 -5.18 10.60 -9.29
N SER A 67 -6.21 10.26 -10.05
CA SER A 67 -6.06 9.85 -11.45
C SER A 67 -5.56 10.95 -12.37
N ASP A 68 -6.03 12.17 -12.21
CA ASP A 68 -5.64 13.29 -13.10
C ASP A 68 -4.15 13.60 -12.94
N TYR A 69 -3.68 13.64 -11.72
CA TYR A 69 -2.26 13.89 -11.44
C TYR A 69 -1.38 12.78 -12.03
N LEU A 70 -1.77 11.52 -11.85
CA LEU A 70 -0.99 10.41 -12.39
C LEU A 70 -1.03 10.37 -13.92
N LYS A 71 -2.16 10.69 -14.54
CA LYS A 71 -2.25 10.77 -15.99
C LYS A 71 -1.27 11.81 -16.54
N GLU A 72 -1.16 12.94 -15.87
CA GLU A 72 -0.21 13.98 -16.25
C GLU A 72 1.23 13.52 -16.11
N GLN A 73 1.56 12.90 -14.96
CA GLN A 73 2.91 12.44 -14.69
C GLN A 73 3.38 11.34 -15.64
N PHE A 74 2.48 10.47 -16.10
CA PHE A 74 2.80 9.37 -17.00
C PHE A 74 2.44 9.66 -18.47
N SER A 75 2.08 10.89 -18.79
CA SER A 75 1.61 11.25 -20.14
C SER A 75 2.61 10.95 -21.25
N LYS A 76 3.90 10.98 -20.96
CA LYS A 76 4.96 10.72 -21.94
C LYS A 76 5.38 9.25 -22.01
N ASN A 77 4.84 8.41 -21.14
CA ASN A 77 5.17 6.99 -21.11
C ASN A 77 4.11 6.20 -21.88
N GLU A 78 4.43 5.85 -23.13
CA GLU A 78 3.48 5.21 -24.03
C GLU A 78 3.01 3.83 -23.58
N ARG A 79 3.82 3.13 -22.78
CA ARG A 79 3.45 1.80 -22.31
C ARG A 79 2.56 1.82 -21.07
N VAL A 80 2.31 2.99 -20.49
CA VAL A 80 1.53 3.14 -19.27
C VAL A 80 0.21 3.82 -19.55
N LYS A 81 -0.87 3.22 -19.07
CA LYS A 81 -2.21 3.80 -19.07
C LYS A 81 -2.69 3.95 -17.65
N VAL A 82 -3.23 5.11 -17.29
CA VAL A 82 -3.79 5.37 -15.96
C VAL A 82 -5.31 5.37 -16.04
N SER A 83 -5.94 4.64 -15.12
CA SER A 83 -7.40 4.54 -15.03
C SER A 83 -7.85 4.84 -13.61
N ALA A 84 -9.01 5.49 -13.49
CA ALA A 84 -9.64 5.74 -12.21
C ALA A 84 -10.45 4.52 -11.78
N ASP A 85 -10.41 4.18 -10.49
CA ASP A 85 -11.18 3.07 -9.92
C ASP A 85 -11.64 3.44 -8.52
N ASP A 86 -12.96 3.56 -8.34
CA ASP A 86 -13.58 3.95 -7.07
C ASP A 86 -13.30 2.95 -5.94
N ALA A 87 -13.01 1.69 -6.28
CA ALA A 87 -12.72 0.66 -5.29
C ALA A 87 -11.36 0.83 -4.63
N ILE A 88 -10.50 1.66 -5.20
CA ILE A 88 -9.16 1.89 -4.67
C ILE A 88 -9.16 3.16 -3.81
N SER A 89 -8.71 3.03 -2.57
CA SER A 89 -8.60 4.18 -1.66
C SER A 89 -7.48 5.12 -2.10
N LYS A 90 -7.55 6.38 -1.67
CA LYS A 90 -6.53 7.38 -1.97
C LYS A 90 -5.14 6.89 -1.61
N GLY A 91 -4.18 7.15 -2.48
CA GLY A 91 -2.78 6.74 -2.28
C GLY A 91 -2.49 5.30 -2.67
N GLY A 92 -3.52 4.48 -2.89
CA GLY A 92 -3.37 3.10 -3.31
C GLY A 92 -3.16 2.98 -4.81
N VAL A 93 -2.54 1.87 -5.21
CA VAL A 93 -2.24 1.58 -6.63
C VAL A 93 -2.45 0.10 -6.89
N VAL A 94 -3.11 -0.21 -8.00
CA VAL A 94 -3.16 -1.56 -8.53
C VAL A 94 -2.58 -1.52 -9.94
N ILE A 95 -1.64 -2.41 -10.23
CA ILE A 95 -1.03 -2.50 -11.54
C ILE A 95 -1.50 -3.77 -12.22
N ILE A 96 -1.97 -3.63 -13.45
CA ILE A 96 -2.38 -4.74 -14.30
C ILE A 96 -1.47 -4.75 -15.52
N SER A 97 -0.85 -5.89 -15.79
CA SER A 97 0.08 -6.00 -16.91
C SER A 97 0.06 -7.42 -17.48
N ASP A 98 0.68 -7.58 -18.65
CA ASP A 98 0.85 -8.90 -19.27
C ASP A 98 1.74 -9.81 -18.41
N GLY A 99 2.62 -9.23 -17.59
CA GLY A 99 3.50 -9.97 -16.68
C GLY A 99 2.89 -10.32 -15.34
N GLY A 100 1.64 -9.94 -15.09
CA GLY A 100 0.93 -10.20 -13.84
C GLY A 100 0.37 -8.92 -13.22
N ASN A 101 -0.35 -9.09 -12.13
CA ASN A 101 -1.02 -8.00 -11.43
C ASN A 101 -0.36 -7.77 -10.08
N ILE A 102 -0.25 -6.50 -9.68
CA ILE A 102 0.30 -6.10 -8.39
C ILE A 102 -0.75 -5.28 -7.64
N ASP A 103 -1.14 -5.74 -6.47
CA ASP A 103 -2.04 -5.00 -5.57
C ASP A 103 -1.19 -4.29 -4.52
N ALA A 104 -1.03 -2.99 -4.69
CA ALA A 104 -0.32 -2.13 -3.75
C ALA A 104 -1.27 -1.12 -3.10
N THR A 105 -2.51 -1.55 -2.83
CA THR A 105 -3.45 -0.73 -2.07
C THR A 105 -2.99 -0.61 -0.62
N MET A 106 -3.42 0.46 0.04
CA MET A 106 -3.08 0.66 1.46
C MET A 106 -3.60 -0.47 2.33
N GLN A 107 -4.78 -0.99 2.01
CA GLN A 107 -5.37 -2.11 2.74
C GLN A 107 -4.46 -3.35 2.69
N THR A 108 -4.01 -3.73 1.50
CA THR A 108 -3.14 -4.90 1.32
C THR A 108 -1.79 -4.69 2.02
N ARG A 109 -1.22 -3.48 1.94
CA ARG A 109 0.05 -3.17 2.59
C ARG A 109 -0.06 -3.23 4.11
N LEU A 110 -1.16 -2.74 4.68
CA LEU A 110 -1.40 -2.81 6.12
C LEU A 110 -1.63 -4.26 6.59
N GLU A 111 -2.31 -5.07 5.79
CA GLU A 111 -2.49 -6.50 6.10
C GLU A 111 -1.15 -7.23 6.15
N LYS A 112 -0.24 -6.94 5.23
CA LYS A 112 1.11 -7.51 5.24
C LYS A 112 1.90 -7.08 6.46
N LEU A 113 1.78 -5.81 6.85
CA LEU A 113 2.43 -5.30 8.06
C LEU A 113 1.90 -6.00 9.31
N LYS A 114 0.59 -6.21 9.40
CA LYS A 114 -0.03 -6.97 10.49
C LYS A 114 0.52 -8.37 10.59
N MET A 115 0.66 -9.06 9.48
CA MET A 115 1.21 -10.42 9.44
C MET A 115 2.64 -10.45 9.97
N LEU A 116 3.46 -9.48 9.59
CA LEU A 116 4.85 -9.40 10.06
C LEU A 116 4.93 -9.18 11.56
N VAL A 117 4.08 -8.31 12.11
CA VAL A 117 4.07 -8.01 13.55
C VAL A 117 3.53 -9.17 14.37
N ASN A 118 2.47 -9.84 13.89
CA ASN A 118 1.81 -10.91 14.64
C ASN A 118 2.53 -12.25 14.57
N ASN A 119 3.45 -12.44 13.62
CA ASN A 119 4.21 -13.68 13.47
C ASN A 119 5.53 -13.70 14.26
N GLU A 120 5.85 -12.62 14.93
CA GLU A 120 6.99 -12.55 15.85
C GLU A 120 6.57 -12.96 17.27
#